data_5504e38f24cef828c0251062ec360e73
#
_entry.id   5504e38f24cef828c0251062ec360e73
#
_cell.length_a   1.000
_cell.length_b   1.000
_cell.length_c   1.000
_cell.angle_alpha   90.00
_cell.angle_beta   90.00
_cell.angle_gamma   90.00
#
_symmetry.space_group_name_H-M   'P 1'
#
loop_
_entity.id
_entity.type
_entity.pdbx_description
1 polymer ?
#
loop_
_entity_poly.entity_id
_entity_poly.type
_entity_poly.pdbx_seq_one_letter_code
_entity_poly.pdbx_strand_id
1 'polypeptide(L)'
;MLRRKICKDIVGDACGMKERYEGIDGLKAYAILGIALMHILANGKFGLNGFMFQKLIPSFTNLVFLFMMVSGFGMCCGYYQKIIDQKISVEDFYKKRYIKIWPYFALLCALDFVISPSKESLFEVFANLTLCQGLLPNMRIEVIGVSWTLAVIFVFYMLFPFFCFLLENKKRAWLAFICAVIYNFVCSTYFFDESHIADRVAVNFSARTNILYCAVYFIVGGLIFLYRKELAEFAAKYKVIAGAILLIATVAYLVVGGNTLTMLFFCVVALVYTLGCRTGGVLVNPVAKFLGGISFEIYLCHMVIYRVFEKLQLVHLFGNGLLAYIFTAIAVICGSVVFSVCAKQFLNKIETFLKERDRRVNHV
;
A
#
# COMPACT_ATOMS: atom_id res chain seq x y z
N MET A 1 -1.85 -33.22 24.93
CA MET A 1 -0.59 -33.64 24.28
C MET A 1 -0.71 -33.82 22.76
N LEU A 2 -1.80 -34.36 22.25
CA LEU A 2 -2.01 -34.54 20.78
C LEU A 2 -2.07 -33.21 19.98
N ARG A 3 -2.64 -32.13 20.52
CA ARG A 3 -2.70 -30.81 19.85
C ARG A 3 -1.32 -30.17 19.60
N ARG A 4 -0.32 -30.46 20.44
CA ARG A 4 1.07 -29.97 20.23
C ARG A 4 1.82 -30.72 19.12
N LYS A 5 1.44 -31.97 18.84
CA LYS A 5 2.13 -32.79 17.82
C LYS A 5 1.68 -32.40 16.40
N ILE A 6 0.38 -32.13 16.21
CA ILE A 6 -0.16 -31.70 14.91
C ILE A 6 0.36 -30.30 14.52
N CYS A 7 0.61 -29.39 15.47
CA CYS A 7 1.26 -28.10 15.18
C CYS A 7 2.75 -28.25 14.80
N LYS A 8 3.47 -29.27 15.26
CA LYS A 8 4.88 -29.47 14.93
C LYS A 8 5.11 -29.96 13.49
N ASP A 9 4.19 -30.74 12.96
CA ASP A 9 4.32 -31.28 11.59
C ASP A 9 3.93 -30.28 10.50
N ILE A 10 3.24 -29.16 10.88
CA ILE A 10 2.90 -28.05 9.97
C ILE A 10 3.96 -26.94 10.01
N VAL A 11 4.78 -26.89 11.06
CA VAL A 11 5.85 -25.90 11.24
C VAL A 11 7.18 -26.65 11.24
N GLY A 12 7.59 -27.08 10.05
CA GLY A 12 8.97 -27.55 9.83
C GLY A 12 9.95 -26.46 10.23
N ASP A 13 10.93 -26.83 11.04
CA ASP A 13 12.07 -26.08 11.54
C ASP A 13 12.56 -24.96 10.62
N ALA A 14 12.39 -23.74 11.03
CA ALA A 14 13.19 -22.61 10.59
C ALA A 14 13.25 -21.56 11.69
N CYS A 15 13.92 -21.88 12.75
CA CYS A 15 14.53 -20.88 13.63
C CYS A 15 15.66 -20.20 12.83
N GLY A 16 15.45 -18.93 12.37
CA GLY A 16 16.58 -18.06 12.10
C GLY A 16 16.67 -17.30 10.80
N MET A 17 16.08 -17.68 9.68
CA MET A 17 16.15 -16.85 8.47
C MET A 17 14.77 -16.37 8.05
N LYS A 18 14.59 -15.04 8.07
CA LYS A 18 13.42 -14.36 7.56
C LYS A 18 13.37 -14.60 6.04
N GLU A 19 12.54 -15.52 5.57
CA GLU A 19 12.32 -15.70 4.11
C GLU A 19 11.95 -14.34 3.50
N ARG A 20 12.85 -13.78 2.71
CA ARG A 20 12.65 -12.50 2.02
C ARG A 20 12.30 -12.78 0.56
N TYR A 21 11.12 -12.45 0.16
CA TYR A 21 10.67 -12.52 -1.23
C TYR A 21 11.10 -11.27 -1.96
N GLU A 22 12.28 -11.29 -2.59
CA GLU A 22 12.88 -10.10 -3.25
C GLU A 22 12.02 -9.55 -4.40
N GLY A 23 11.26 -10.42 -5.09
CA GLY A 23 10.35 -10.02 -6.16
C GLY A 23 9.25 -9.05 -5.70
N ILE A 24 8.87 -9.08 -4.41
CA ILE A 24 7.88 -8.14 -3.85
C ILE A 24 8.40 -6.70 -3.84
N ASP A 25 9.69 -6.49 -3.65
CA ASP A 25 10.25 -5.13 -3.71
C ASP A 25 10.14 -4.58 -5.13
N GLY A 26 10.40 -5.41 -6.15
CA GLY A 26 10.17 -5.03 -7.55
C GLY A 26 8.68 -4.73 -7.85
N LEU A 27 7.78 -5.58 -7.38
CA LEU A 27 6.34 -5.35 -7.55
C LEU A 27 5.92 -4.01 -6.97
N LYS A 28 6.37 -3.68 -5.75
CA LYS A 28 6.11 -2.38 -5.13
C LYS A 28 6.72 -1.21 -5.92
N ALA A 29 7.92 -1.38 -6.45
CA ALA A 29 8.58 -0.36 -7.26
C ALA A 29 7.77 -0.02 -8.51
N TYR A 30 7.34 -1.02 -9.28
CA TYR A 30 6.52 -0.78 -10.47
C TYR A 30 5.13 -0.25 -10.14
N ALA A 31 4.52 -0.72 -9.07
CA ALA A 31 3.22 -0.22 -8.64
C ALA A 31 3.28 1.27 -8.27
N ILE A 32 4.29 1.71 -7.51
CA ILE A 32 4.41 3.13 -7.15
C ILE A 32 4.73 4.02 -8.34
N LEU A 33 5.58 3.56 -9.27
CA LEU A 33 5.84 4.31 -10.49
C LEU A 33 4.57 4.46 -11.33
N GLY A 34 3.78 3.39 -11.49
CA GLY A 34 2.49 3.46 -12.18
C GLY A 34 1.52 4.43 -11.52
N ILE A 35 1.37 4.39 -10.20
CA ILE A 35 0.51 5.30 -9.45
C ILE A 35 0.97 6.76 -9.63
N ALA A 36 2.26 7.04 -9.54
CA ALA A 36 2.80 8.38 -9.73
C ALA A 36 2.52 8.90 -11.15
N LEU A 37 2.77 8.09 -12.18
CA LEU A 37 2.46 8.43 -13.57
C LEU A 37 0.96 8.76 -13.76
N MET A 38 0.09 7.97 -13.16
CA MET A 38 -1.36 8.20 -13.23
C MET A 38 -1.76 9.52 -12.56
N HIS A 39 -1.27 9.79 -11.35
CA HIS A 39 -1.61 11.02 -10.65
C HIS A 39 -1.09 12.27 -11.37
N ILE A 40 0.12 12.21 -11.93
CA ILE A 40 0.70 13.30 -12.72
C ILE A 40 -0.14 13.55 -13.97
N LEU A 41 -0.55 12.47 -14.68
CA LEU A 41 -1.41 12.59 -15.86
C LEU A 41 -2.77 13.21 -15.51
N ALA A 42 -3.41 12.74 -14.44
CA ALA A 42 -4.73 13.18 -14.03
C ALA A 42 -4.75 14.66 -13.60
N ASN A 43 -3.71 15.14 -12.93
CA ASN A 43 -3.65 16.50 -12.41
C ASN A 43 -3.09 17.53 -13.42
N GLY A 44 -2.13 17.11 -14.27
CA GLY A 44 -1.43 18.03 -15.16
C GLY A 44 -2.20 18.44 -16.43
N LYS A 45 -3.34 17.80 -16.75
CA LYS A 45 -4.21 18.17 -17.90
C LYS A 45 -3.46 18.39 -19.20
N PHE A 46 -2.53 17.49 -19.56
CA PHE A 46 -1.63 17.63 -20.70
C PHE A 46 -2.29 17.52 -22.08
N GLY A 47 -3.60 17.28 -22.17
CA GLY A 47 -4.32 17.15 -23.44
C GLY A 47 -3.99 15.90 -24.25
N LEU A 48 -3.47 14.84 -23.60
CA LEU A 48 -3.03 13.62 -24.26
C LEU A 48 -4.20 12.66 -24.53
N ASN A 49 -4.19 12.07 -25.72
CA ASN A 49 -5.22 11.16 -26.20
C ASN A 49 -4.67 9.77 -26.55
N GLY A 50 -5.56 8.81 -26.76
CA GLY A 50 -5.23 7.44 -27.15
C GLY A 50 -5.21 6.47 -25.97
N PHE A 51 -5.14 5.17 -26.30
CA PHE A 51 -5.27 4.07 -25.33
C PHE A 51 -4.34 4.19 -24.14
N MET A 52 -3.10 4.60 -24.37
CA MET A 52 -2.08 4.75 -23.30
C MET A 52 -2.53 5.75 -22.22
N PHE A 53 -3.03 6.92 -22.64
CA PHE A 53 -3.32 8.04 -21.74
C PHE A 53 -4.78 8.07 -21.25
N GLN A 54 -5.70 7.44 -22.00
CA GLN A 54 -7.11 7.43 -21.64
C GLN A 54 -7.55 6.14 -20.94
N LYS A 55 -6.78 5.03 -21.07
CA LYS A 55 -7.15 3.74 -20.50
C LYS A 55 -6.02 3.11 -19.66
N LEU A 56 -4.83 2.92 -20.24
CA LEU A 56 -3.75 2.19 -19.56
C LEU A 56 -3.24 2.93 -18.33
N ILE A 57 -2.73 4.15 -18.47
CA ILE A 57 -2.18 4.91 -17.34
C ILE A 57 -3.26 5.20 -16.28
N PRO A 58 -4.48 5.65 -16.62
CA PRO A 58 -5.56 5.81 -15.63
C PRO A 58 -5.90 4.55 -14.85
N SER A 59 -5.78 3.35 -15.45
CA SER A 59 -6.02 2.10 -14.75
C SER A 59 -5.07 1.85 -13.57
N PHE A 60 -3.89 2.47 -13.56
CA PHE A 60 -2.91 2.33 -12.49
C PHE A 60 -3.39 2.92 -11.14
N THR A 61 -4.48 3.70 -11.14
CA THR A 61 -5.13 4.16 -9.89
C THR A 61 -5.47 3.01 -8.94
N ASN A 62 -5.76 1.83 -9.46
CA ASN A 62 -6.15 0.67 -8.67
C ASN A 62 -4.96 -0.13 -8.11
N LEU A 63 -3.72 0.19 -8.50
CA LEU A 63 -2.52 -0.47 -7.95
C LEU A 63 -2.36 -0.24 -6.43
N VAL A 64 -3.10 0.69 -5.85
CA VAL A 64 -3.19 0.85 -4.38
C VAL A 64 -3.73 -0.41 -3.69
N PHE A 65 -4.63 -1.15 -4.32
CA PHE A 65 -5.16 -2.40 -3.78
C PHE A 65 -4.10 -3.51 -3.75
N LEU A 66 -3.16 -3.47 -4.70
CA LEU A 66 -1.98 -4.34 -4.66
C LEU A 66 -1.11 -4.03 -3.42
N PHE A 67 -0.92 -2.75 -3.07
CA PHE A 67 -0.23 -2.37 -1.83
C PHE A 67 -0.95 -2.88 -0.58
N MET A 68 -2.28 -2.87 -0.55
CA MET A 68 -3.06 -3.42 0.57
C MET A 68 -2.84 -4.94 0.70
N MET A 69 -2.88 -5.67 -0.42
CA MET A 69 -2.60 -7.11 -0.45
C MET A 69 -1.17 -7.44 -0.01
N VAL A 70 -0.18 -6.73 -0.55
CA VAL A 70 1.23 -6.86 -0.16
C VAL A 70 1.43 -6.49 1.31
N SER A 71 0.67 -5.51 1.83
CA SER A 71 0.71 -5.14 3.24
C SER A 71 0.20 -6.28 4.13
N GLY A 72 -0.95 -6.88 3.79
CA GLY A 72 -1.49 -8.05 4.50
C GLY A 72 -0.50 -9.21 4.52
N PHE A 73 0.04 -9.58 3.36
CA PHE A 73 1.07 -10.61 3.22
C PHE A 73 2.33 -10.30 4.05
N GLY A 74 2.87 -9.09 3.90
CA GLY A 74 4.09 -8.66 4.57
C GLY A 74 3.96 -8.57 6.10
N MET A 75 2.78 -8.17 6.58
CA MET A 75 2.46 -8.17 8.01
C MET A 75 2.45 -9.60 8.56
N CYS A 76 1.85 -10.55 7.83
CA CYS A 76 1.87 -11.95 8.22
C CYS A 76 3.30 -12.50 8.25
N CYS A 77 4.11 -12.25 7.22
CA CYS A 77 5.53 -12.66 7.20
C CYS A 77 6.35 -12.08 8.37
N GLY A 78 6.03 -10.86 8.78
CA GLY A 78 6.79 -10.16 9.83
C GLY A 78 6.36 -10.45 11.25
N TYR A 79 5.05 -10.68 11.48
CA TYR A 79 4.46 -10.62 12.83
C TYR A 79 3.52 -11.77 13.18
N TYR A 80 2.94 -12.50 12.21
CA TYR A 80 1.97 -13.54 12.49
C TYR A 80 2.48 -14.52 13.55
N GLN A 81 3.62 -15.17 13.29
CA GLN A 81 4.17 -16.17 14.22
C GLN A 81 4.55 -15.55 15.57
N LYS A 82 5.01 -14.29 15.58
CA LYS A 82 5.39 -13.60 16.84
C LYS A 82 4.20 -13.31 17.72
N ILE A 83 3.04 -13.00 17.11
CA ILE A 83 1.80 -12.74 17.84
C ILE A 83 1.21 -14.06 18.35
N ILE A 84 1.15 -15.10 17.51
CA ILE A 84 0.65 -16.43 17.91
C ILE A 84 1.49 -17.04 19.03
N ASP A 85 2.82 -16.94 18.95
CA ASP A 85 3.76 -17.44 19.96
C ASP A 85 3.88 -16.50 21.17
N GLN A 86 3.15 -15.39 21.21
CA GLN A 86 3.24 -14.35 22.26
C GLN A 86 4.67 -13.79 22.46
N LYS A 87 5.50 -13.83 21.40
CA LYS A 87 6.87 -13.28 21.41
C LYS A 87 6.92 -11.76 21.28
N ILE A 88 5.80 -11.14 20.99
CA ILE A 88 5.60 -9.70 20.95
C ILE A 88 4.27 -9.37 21.59
N SER A 89 4.24 -8.36 22.46
CA SER A 89 2.99 -7.85 23.00
C SER A 89 2.22 -7.08 21.93
N VAL A 90 0.90 -6.96 22.11
CA VAL A 90 0.06 -6.17 21.21
C VAL A 90 0.46 -4.69 21.26
N GLU A 91 0.83 -4.21 22.44
CA GLU A 91 1.33 -2.84 22.65
C GLU A 91 2.63 -2.59 21.89
N ASP A 92 3.63 -3.47 22.01
CA ASP A 92 4.90 -3.35 21.28
C ASP A 92 4.71 -3.43 19.76
N PHE A 93 3.75 -4.25 19.33
CA PHE A 93 3.39 -4.32 17.93
C PHE A 93 2.87 -2.97 17.42
N TYR A 94 1.90 -2.36 18.11
CA TYR A 94 1.36 -1.06 17.74
C TYR A 94 2.43 0.05 17.80
N LYS A 95 3.21 0.11 18.88
CA LYS A 95 4.32 1.06 19.00
C LYS A 95 5.28 0.99 17.81
N LYS A 96 5.65 -0.23 17.37
CA LYS A 96 6.50 -0.41 16.19
C LYS A 96 5.84 0.05 14.89
N ARG A 97 4.51 -0.07 14.77
CA ARG A 97 3.78 0.40 13.57
C ARG A 97 3.70 1.91 13.54
N TYR A 98 3.37 2.55 14.66
CA TYR A 98 3.35 4.00 14.79
C TYR A 98 4.73 4.60 14.49
N ILE A 99 5.77 4.16 15.16
CA ILE A 99 7.15 4.67 14.96
C ILE A 99 7.59 4.53 13.49
N LYS A 100 7.15 3.49 12.79
CA LYS A 100 7.52 3.29 11.39
C LYS A 100 6.83 4.27 10.44
N ILE A 101 5.60 4.69 10.73
CA ILE A 101 4.74 5.42 9.80
C ILE A 101 4.68 6.90 10.15
N TRP A 102 4.44 7.18 11.42
CA TRP A 102 4.07 8.49 11.91
C TRP A 102 5.10 9.60 11.64
N PRO A 103 6.42 9.40 11.88
CA PRO A 103 7.38 10.50 11.73
C PRO A 103 7.46 11.04 10.30
N TYR A 104 7.48 10.15 9.31
CA TYR A 104 7.52 10.56 7.90
C TYR A 104 6.21 11.23 7.47
N PHE A 105 5.08 10.68 7.90
CA PHE A 105 3.77 11.25 7.59
C PHE A 105 3.58 12.62 8.26
N ALA A 106 3.98 12.76 9.51
CA ALA A 106 3.95 14.03 10.23
C ALA A 106 4.81 15.11 9.56
N LEU A 107 6.01 14.74 9.08
CA LEU A 107 6.85 15.65 8.30
C LEU A 107 6.12 16.16 7.04
N LEU A 108 5.46 15.28 6.31
CA LEU A 108 4.70 15.66 5.11
C LEU A 108 3.50 16.53 5.43
N CYS A 109 2.75 16.22 6.48
CA CYS A 109 1.62 17.04 6.94
C CYS A 109 2.09 18.45 7.35
N ALA A 110 3.23 18.54 8.05
CA ALA A 110 3.82 19.83 8.43
C ALA A 110 4.25 20.63 7.19
N LEU A 111 4.87 19.98 6.20
CA LEU A 111 5.27 20.64 4.95
C LEU A 111 4.06 21.14 4.15
N ASP A 112 3.01 20.34 4.02
CA ASP A 112 1.79 20.73 3.33
C ASP A 112 1.12 21.92 4.02
N PHE A 113 1.05 21.91 5.36
CA PHE A 113 0.56 23.02 6.15
C PHE A 113 1.37 24.32 5.92
N VAL A 114 2.69 24.24 5.89
CA VAL A 114 3.57 25.40 5.62
C VAL A 114 3.35 25.93 4.19
N ILE A 115 3.10 25.05 3.22
CA ILE A 115 2.84 25.42 1.84
C ILE A 115 1.49 26.11 1.66
N SER A 116 0.45 25.72 2.44
CA SER A 116 -0.92 26.22 2.32
C SER A 116 -1.58 26.39 3.70
N PRO A 117 -1.13 27.37 4.51
CA PRO A 117 -1.60 27.52 5.89
C PRO A 117 -3.05 28.06 5.91
N SER A 118 -3.92 27.37 6.64
CA SER A 118 -5.28 27.82 6.98
C SER A 118 -5.72 27.24 8.32
N LYS A 119 -6.82 27.71 8.90
CA LYS A 119 -7.40 27.12 10.12
C LYS A 119 -7.94 25.72 9.84
N GLU A 120 -8.53 25.52 8.69
CA GLU A 120 -9.05 24.24 8.21
C GLU A 120 -7.89 23.25 8.05
N SER A 121 -6.79 23.65 7.41
CA SER A 121 -5.60 22.79 7.25
C SER A 121 -5.02 22.37 8.58
N LEU A 122 -5.04 23.22 9.63
CA LEU A 122 -4.54 22.85 10.95
C LEU A 122 -5.40 21.73 11.57
N PHE A 123 -6.72 21.82 11.46
CA PHE A 123 -7.64 20.78 11.92
C PHE A 123 -7.45 19.49 11.13
N GLU A 124 -7.32 19.58 9.81
CA GLU A 124 -7.07 18.43 8.94
C GLU A 124 -5.73 17.74 9.26
N VAL A 125 -4.66 18.50 9.51
CA VAL A 125 -3.37 17.97 9.97
C VAL A 125 -3.54 17.18 11.26
N PHE A 126 -4.25 17.75 12.25
CA PHE A 126 -4.51 17.04 13.50
C PHE A 126 -5.27 15.74 13.28
N ALA A 127 -6.34 15.76 12.48
CA ALA A 127 -7.13 14.58 12.17
C ALA A 127 -6.28 13.51 11.44
N ASN A 128 -5.46 13.91 10.47
CA ASN A 128 -4.56 13.01 9.74
C ASN A 128 -3.49 12.38 10.65
N LEU A 129 -2.92 13.15 11.59
CA LEU A 129 -1.90 12.65 12.51
C LEU A 129 -2.41 11.58 13.49
N THR A 130 -3.73 11.46 13.68
CA THR A 130 -4.33 10.34 14.41
C THR A 130 -4.18 9.02 13.67
N LEU A 131 -3.99 9.04 12.34
CA LEU A 131 -4.06 7.89 11.42
C LEU A 131 -5.41 7.15 11.45
N CYS A 132 -6.42 7.72 12.10
CA CYS A 132 -7.75 7.14 12.26
C CYS A 132 -8.80 7.78 11.34
N GLN A 133 -8.42 8.73 10.49
CA GLN A 133 -9.34 9.38 9.55
C GLN A 133 -10.03 8.39 8.60
N GLY A 134 -9.45 7.21 8.35
CA GLY A 134 -10.08 6.14 7.58
C GLY A 134 -11.34 5.53 8.22
N LEU A 135 -11.61 5.82 9.50
CA LEU A 135 -12.84 5.46 10.20
C LEU A 135 -13.91 6.55 10.10
N LEU A 136 -13.55 7.75 9.67
CA LEU A 136 -14.48 8.88 9.58
C LEU A 136 -15.25 8.83 8.26
N PRO A 137 -16.54 9.24 8.27
CA PRO A 137 -17.35 9.25 7.06
C PRO A 137 -16.97 10.36 6.08
N ASN A 138 -16.26 11.39 6.52
CA ASN A 138 -15.87 12.52 5.69
C ASN A 138 -14.47 12.29 5.08
N MET A 139 -14.42 12.15 3.76
CA MET A 139 -13.17 11.94 3.03
C MET A 139 -12.40 13.21 2.69
N ARG A 140 -12.96 14.40 2.91
CA ARG A 140 -12.27 15.67 2.65
C ARG A 140 -11.27 16.05 3.74
N ILE A 141 -11.13 15.25 4.78
CA ILE A 141 -10.12 15.43 5.84
C ILE A 141 -8.79 14.83 5.37
N GLU A 142 -8.31 15.19 4.21
CA GLU A 142 -7.06 14.69 3.64
C GLU A 142 -6.12 15.85 3.33
N VAL A 143 -5.14 16.07 4.20
CA VAL A 143 -4.04 17.03 3.96
C VAL A 143 -3.24 16.62 2.73
N ILE A 144 -2.99 15.33 2.59
CA ILE A 144 -2.30 14.73 1.44
C ILE A 144 -3.29 13.81 0.75
N GLY A 145 -3.75 14.17 -0.45
CA GLY A 145 -4.84 13.47 -1.14
C GLY A 145 -4.66 11.97 -1.39
N VAL A 146 -3.46 11.42 -1.17
CA VAL A 146 -3.18 9.98 -1.22
C VAL A 146 -3.17 9.31 0.17
N SER A 147 -3.35 10.09 1.25
CA SER A 147 -3.26 9.60 2.63
C SER A 147 -4.41 8.68 3.04
N TRP A 148 -5.54 8.71 2.33
CA TRP A 148 -6.65 7.79 2.57
C TRP A 148 -6.22 6.32 2.57
N THR A 149 -5.32 5.94 1.66
CA THR A 149 -4.78 4.57 1.60
C THR A 149 -3.99 4.21 2.85
N LEU A 150 -3.19 5.17 3.36
CA LEU A 150 -2.47 4.99 4.60
C LEU A 150 -3.42 4.81 5.78
N ALA A 151 -4.47 5.62 5.86
CA ALA A 151 -5.48 5.53 6.89
C ALA A 151 -6.19 4.16 6.90
N VAL A 152 -6.60 3.67 5.73
CA VAL A 152 -7.20 2.33 5.59
C VAL A 152 -6.21 1.24 6.01
N ILE A 153 -4.97 1.29 5.53
CA ILE A 153 -3.93 0.29 5.91
C ILE A 153 -3.66 0.35 7.42
N PHE A 154 -3.68 1.53 8.03
CA PHE A 154 -3.45 1.67 9.46
C PHE A 154 -4.58 1.06 10.28
N VAL A 155 -5.83 1.22 9.87
CA VAL A 155 -6.97 0.52 10.51
C VAL A 155 -6.81 -1.00 10.40
N PHE A 156 -6.32 -1.53 9.27
CA PHE A 156 -5.99 -2.95 9.18
C PHE A 156 -4.86 -3.34 10.16
N TYR A 157 -3.88 -2.48 10.38
CA TYR A 157 -2.84 -2.76 11.38
C TYR A 157 -3.41 -2.81 12.80
N MET A 158 -4.39 -1.96 13.12
CA MET A 158 -5.09 -2.02 14.41
C MET A 158 -5.86 -3.33 14.59
N LEU A 159 -6.43 -3.86 13.51
CA LEU A 159 -7.16 -5.13 13.50
C LEU A 159 -6.24 -6.35 13.34
N PHE A 160 -4.94 -6.18 13.13
CA PHE A 160 -4.03 -7.26 12.77
C PHE A 160 -3.91 -8.38 13.81
N PRO A 161 -3.91 -8.14 15.13
CA PRO A 161 -3.92 -9.23 16.12
C PRO A 161 -5.16 -10.13 15.99
N PHE A 162 -6.34 -9.54 15.75
CA PHE A 162 -7.57 -10.29 15.46
C PHE A 162 -7.46 -11.04 14.11
N PHE A 163 -6.83 -10.41 13.12
CA PHE A 163 -6.58 -11.04 11.82
C PHE A 163 -5.68 -12.28 11.95
N CYS A 164 -4.67 -12.26 12.83
CA CYS A 164 -3.86 -13.45 13.13
C CYS A 164 -4.72 -14.60 13.67
N PHE A 165 -5.67 -14.31 14.55
CA PHE A 165 -6.62 -15.30 15.03
C PHE A 165 -7.49 -15.90 13.92
N LEU A 166 -7.92 -15.10 12.95
CA LEU A 166 -8.67 -15.60 11.78
C LEU A 166 -7.81 -16.57 10.95
N LEU A 167 -6.53 -16.26 10.76
CA LEU A 167 -5.61 -17.05 9.95
C LEU A 167 -5.12 -18.35 10.62
N GLU A 168 -5.24 -18.49 11.93
CA GLU A 168 -4.82 -19.68 12.66
C GLU A 168 -5.56 -20.94 12.20
N ASN A 169 -6.79 -20.78 11.67
CA ASN A 169 -7.59 -21.86 11.10
C ASN A 169 -7.91 -21.55 9.62
N LYS A 170 -7.48 -22.43 8.72
CA LYS A 170 -7.71 -22.27 7.26
C LYS A 170 -9.20 -22.09 6.92
N LYS A 171 -10.11 -22.82 7.60
CA LYS A 171 -11.56 -22.68 7.36
C LYS A 171 -12.06 -21.29 7.75
N ARG A 172 -11.61 -20.76 8.89
CA ARG A 172 -11.95 -19.38 9.31
C ARG A 172 -11.39 -18.34 8.33
N ALA A 173 -10.16 -18.53 7.85
CA ALA A 173 -9.54 -17.63 6.88
C ALA A 173 -10.33 -17.58 5.57
N TRP A 174 -10.77 -18.73 5.06
CA TRP A 174 -11.63 -18.80 3.87
C TRP A 174 -13.02 -18.20 4.12
N LEU A 175 -13.63 -18.44 5.28
CA LEU A 175 -14.90 -17.80 5.65
C LEU A 175 -14.76 -16.28 5.69
N ALA A 176 -13.70 -15.78 6.33
CA ALA A 176 -13.39 -14.35 6.37
C ALA A 176 -13.20 -13.75 4.96
N PHE A 177 -12.58 -14.49 4.05
CA PHE A 177 -12.46 -14.09 2.65
C PHE A 177 -13.83 -14.00 1.96
N ILE A 178 -14.69 -15.01 2.11
CA ILE A 178 -16.03 -14.99 1.53
C ILE A 178 -16.83 -13.80 2.07
N CYS A 179 -16.81 -13.57 3.40
CA CYS A 179 -17.45 -12.40 3.99
C CYS A 179 -16.90 -11.09 3.43
N ALA A 180 -15.58 -10.99 3.27
CA ALA A 180 -14.96 -9.78 2.72
C ALA A 180 -15.34 -9.53 1.25
N VAL A 181 -15.49 -10.58 0.44
CA VAL A 181 -16.00 -10.46 -0.95
C VAL A 181 -17.45 -9.95 -0.93
N ILE A 182 -18.30 -10.51 -0.05
CA ILE A 182 -19.67 -10.05 0.09
C ILE A 182 -19.73 -8.58 0.50
N TYR A 183 -18.97 -8.18 1.54
CA TYR A 183 -18.91 -6.78 1.98
C TYR A 183 -18.37 -5.85 0.92
N ASN A 184 -17.34 -6.26 0.16
CA ASN A 184 -16.83 -5.47 -0.96
C ASN A 184 -17.93 -5.23 -2.00
N PHE A 185 -18.67 -6.28 -2.38
CA PHE A 185 -19.76 -6.19 -3.33
C PHE A 185 -20.90 -5.30 -2.79
N VAL A 186 -21.34 -5.52 -1.55
CA VAL A 186 -22.40 -4.71 -0.90
C VAL A 186 -21.99 -3.24 -0.82
N CYS A 187 -20.73 -2.95 -0.44
CA CYS A 187 -20.23 -1.57 -0.40
C CYS A 187 -20.24 -0.90 -1.78
N SER A 188 -19.86 -1.62 -2.85
CA SER A 188 -19.74 -1.04 -4.18
C SER A 188 -21.07 -0.88 -4.91
N THR A 189 -22.05 -1.76 -4.64
CA THR A 189 -23.30 -1.81 -5.41
C THR A 189 -24.53 -1.33 -4.66
N TYR A 190 -24.48 -1.27 -3.33
CA TYR A 190 -25.64 -0.94 -2.52
C TYR A 190 -25.41 0.24 -1.58
N PHE A 191 -24.44 0.15 -0.65
CA PHE A 191 -24.28 1.17 0.39
C PHE A 191 -23.74 2.51 -0.09
N PHE A 192 -22.99 2.52 -1.19
CA PHE A 192 -22.35 3.72 -1.73
C PHE A 192 -22.86 4.08 -3.14
N ASP A 193 -23.98 3.53 -3.53
CA ASP A 193 -24.70 3.99 -4.70
C ASP A 193 -25.52 5.23 -4.34
N GLU A 194 -25.47 6.26 -5.20
CA GLU A 194 -26.13 7.55 -4.98
C GLU A 194 -27.64 7.39 -4.71
N SER A 195 -28.28 6.35 -5.27
CA SER A 195 -29.69 6.06 -5.07
C SER A 195 -30.04 5.58 -3.65
N HIS A 196 -29.05 5.11 -2.89
CA HIS A 196 -29.25 4.53 -1.54
C HIS A 196 -28.72 5.45 -0.42
N ILE A 197 -28.13 6.57 -0.77
CA ILE A 197 -27.57 7.50 0.19
C ILE A 197 -28.56 8.66 0.38
N ALA A 198 -29.01 8.85 1.62
CA ALA A 198 -29.86 9.97 1.97
C ALA A 198 -29.16 11.31 1.70
N ASP A 199 -29.88 12.22 1.09
CA ASP A 199 -29.51 13.46 0.38
C ASP A 199 -28.41 14.38 0.97
N ARG A 200 -27.81 14.13 2.10
CA ARG A 200 -26.95 15.14 2.76
C ARG A 200 -25.60 14.65 3.30
N VAL A 201 -25.35 13.37 3.38
CA VAL A 201 -24.12 12.84 4.01
C VAL A 201 -23.09 12.42 2.97
N ALA A 202 -23.47 12.30 1.73
CA ALA A 202 -22.79 11.43 0.79
C ALA A 202 -21.97 12.08 -0.29
N VAL A 203 -21.93 13.37 -0.39
CA VAL A 203 -21.26 14.09 -1.50
C VAL A 203 -19.78 13.73 -1.65
N ASN A 204 -19.19 13.03 -0.68
CA ASN A 204 -17.75 12.71 -0.66
C ASN A 204 -17.44 11.28 -0.25
N PHE A 205 -18.41 10.40 -0.23
CA PHE A 205 -18.21 9.01 0.14
C PHE A 205 -17.81 8.18 -1.10
N SER A 206 -16.62 7.62 -1.13
CA SER A 206 -16.20 6.70 -2.19
C SER A 206 -16.12 5.29 -1.61
N ALA A 207 -16.82 4.34 -2.21
CA ALA A 207 -16.77 2.94 -1.81
C ALA A 207 -15.35 2.42 -1.68
N ARG A 208 -14.48 2.77 -2.64
CA ARG A 208 -13.11 2.29 -2.74
C ARG A 208 -12.18 2.73 -1.59
N THR A 209 -12.55 3.75 -0.84
CA THR A 209 -11.76 4.25 0.31
C THR A 209 -12.29 3.74 1.64
N ASN A 210 -13.39 2.96 1.61
CA ASN A 210 -13.95 2.36 2.80
C ASN A 210 -13.19 1.08 3.18
N ILE A 211 -13.00 0.89 4.49
CA ILE A 211 -12.29 -0.28 5.01
C ILE A 211 -12.97 -1.61 4.65
N LEU A 212 -14.31 -1.67 4.65
CA LEU A 212 -15.06 -2.89 4.30
C LEU A 212 -14.86 -3.25 2.82
N TYR A 213 -14.81 -2.24 1.94
CA TYR A 213 -14.47 -2.45 0.54
C TYR A 213 -13.04 -2.99 0.38
N CYS A 214 -12.08 -2.44 1.12
CA CYS A 214 -10.67 -2.77 1.00
C CYS A 214 -10.28 -4.08 1.70
N ALA A 215 -11.08 -4.56 2.67
CA ALA A 215 -10.77 -5.73 3.49
C ALA A 215 -10.41 -6.97 2.69
N VAL A 216 -11.06 -7.20 1.56
CA VAL A 216 -10.81 -8.37 0.70
C VAL A 216 -9.35 -8.47 0.24
N TYR A 217 -8.72 -7.36 -0.11
CA TYR A 217 -7.32 -7.34 -0.57
C TYR A 217 -6.36 -7.69 0.56
N PHE A 218 -6.59 -7.15 1.76
CA PHE A 218 -5.78 -7.44 2.93
C PHE A 218 -5.92 -8.91 3.36
N ILE A 219 -7.16 -9.42 3.40
CA ILE A 219 -7.45 -10.82 3.77
C ILE A 219 -6.82 -11.80 2.78
N VAL A 220 -6.88 -11.51 1.48
CA VAL A 220 -6.22 -12.34 0.46
C VAL A 220 -4.71 -12.32 0.62
N GLY A 221 -4.10 -11.19 0.99
CA GLY A 221 -2.67 -11.17 1.37
C GLY A 221 -2.34 -12.16 2.48
N GLY A 222 -3.20 -12.28 3.50
CA GLY A 222 -3.09 -13.28 4.55
C GLY A 222 -3.31 -14.72 4.08
N LEU A 223 -4.27 -14.96 3.17
CA LEU A 223 -4.46 -16.28 2.56
C LEU A 223 -3.23 -16.70 1.75
N ILE A 224 -2.68 -15.81 0.91
CA ILE A 224 -1.45 -16.11 0.17
C ILE A 224 -0.30 -16.43 1.13
N PHE A 225 -0.22 -15.75 2.29
CA PHE A 225 0.76 -16.10 3.33
C PHE A 225 0.57 -17.52 3.86
N LEU A 226 -0.66 -17.98 4.08
CA LEU A 226 -0.92 -19.36 4.56
C LEU A 226 -0.44 -20.42 3.56
N TYR A 227 -0.52 -20.14 2.26
CA TYR A 227 -0.14 -21.06 1.18
C TYR A 227 1.17 -20.65 0.49
N ARG A 228 1.97 -19.78 1.11
CA ARG A 228 3.12 -19.12 0.46
C ARG A 228 4.20 -20.07 -0.04
N LYS A 229 4.43 -21.21 0.65
CA LYS A 229 5.45 -22.17 0.25
C LYS A 229 5.03 -22.87 -1.04
N GLU A 230 3.84 -23.44 -1.04
CA GLU A 230 3.26 -24.14 -2.19
C GLU A 230 3.14 -23.21 -3.40
N LEU A 231 2.68 -21.97 -3.18
CA LEU A 231 2.54 -20.96 -4.23
C LEU A 231 3.90 -20.50 -4.79
N ALA A 232 4.90 -20.32 -3.94
CA ALA A 232 6.25 -19.97 -4.36
C ALA A 232 6.92 -21.10 -5.16
N GLU A 233 6.77 -22.34 -4.73
CA GLU A 233 7.27 -23.52 -5.45
C GLU A 233 6.58 -23.69 -6.80
N PHE A 234 5.25 -23.56 -6.84
CA PHE A 234 4.48 -23.56 -8.08
C PHE A 234 4.95 -22.49 -9.05
N ALA A 235 5.03 -21.23 -8.59
CA ALA A 235 5.43 -20.10 -9.43
C ALA A 235 6.88 -20.20 -9.90
N ALA A 236 7.79 -20.75 -9.09
CA ALA A 236 9.18 -20.99 -9.48
C ALA A 236 9.32 -22.12 -10.50
N LYS A 237 8.61 -23.25 -10.27
CA LYS A 237 8.64 -24.44 -11.15
C LYS A 237 7.99 -24.16 -12.50
N TYR A 238 6.86 -23.47 -12.51
CA TYR A 238 6.06 -23.20 -13.70
C TYR A 238 6.07 -21.73 -14.10
N LYS A 239 7.25 -21.10 -14.10
CA LYS A 239 7.43 -19.67 -14.29
C LYS A 239 6.78 -19.14 -15.59
N VAL A 240 6.86 -19.88 -16.69
CA VAL A 240 6.26 -19.50 -17.97
C VAL A 240 4.73 -19.50 -17.87
N ILE A 241 4.15 -20.53 -17.25
CA ILE A 241 2.71 -20.64 -17.05
C ILE A 241 2.23 -19.54 -16.12
N ALA A 242 2.92 -19.29 -15.00
CA ALA A 242 2.59 -18.21 -14.09
C ALA A 242 2.67 -16.83 -14.77
N GLY A 243 3.65 -16.63 -15.66
CA GLY A 243 3.78 -15.41 -16.48
C GLY A 243 2.64 -15.26 -17.49
N ALA A 244 2.23 -16.37 -18.15
CA ALA A 244 1.08 -16.36 -19.05
C ALA A 244 -0.22 -16.03 -18.32
N ILE A 245 -0.44 -16.61 -17.13
CA ILE A 245 -1.60 -16.29 -16.31
C ILE A 245 -1.57 -14.81 -15.87
N LEU A 246 -0.41 -14.26 -15.53
CA LEU A 246 -0.26 -12.82 -15.20
C LEU A 246 -0.62 -11.94 -16.40
N LEU A 247 -0.17 -12.31 -17.61
CA LEU A 247 -0.54 -11.60 -18.83
C LEU A 247 -2.05 -11.64 -19.08
N ILE A 248 -2.67 -12.81 -18.95
CA ILE A 248 -4.13 -12.97 -19.08
C ILE A 248 -4.87 -12.13 -18.04
N ALA A 249 -4.43 -12.15 -16.77
CA ALA A 249 -5.02 -11.34 -15.71
C ALA A 249 -4.90 -9.85 -16.00
N THR A 250 -3.75 -9.41 -16.53
CA THR A 250 -3.52 -8.01 -16.92
C THR A 250 -4.43 -7.61 -18.08
N VAL A 251 -4.55 -8.43 -19.12
CA VAL A 251 -5.43 -8.17 -20.27
C VAL A 251 -6.89 -8.15 -19.82
N ALA A 252 -7.33 -9.12 -19.01
CA ALA A 252 -8.68 -9.16 -18.48
C ALA A 252 -9.00 -7.88 -17.68
N TYR A 253 -8.07 -7.42 -16.82
CA TYR A 253 -8.21 -6.18 -16.08
C TYR A 253 -8.35 -4.96 -17.00
N LEU A 254 -7.55 -4.88 -18.07
CA LEU A 254 -7.57 -3.75 -19.01
C LEU A 254 -8.79 -3.75 -19.93
N VAL A 255 -9.28 -4.93 -20.33
CA VAL A 255 -10.42 -5.07 -21.28
C VAL A 255 -11.74 -4.94 -20.56
N VAL A 256 -11.95 -5.73 -19.49
CA VAL A 256 -13.21 -5.76 -18.73
C VAL A 256 -13.37 -4.52 -17.86
N GLY A 257 -12.25 -3.88 -17.51
CA GLY A 257 -12.20 -2.76 -16.60
C GLY A 257 -11.89 -3.16 -15.16
N GLY A 258 -11.61 -2.15 -14.33
CA GLY A 258 -11.16 -2.31 -12.96
C GLY A 258 -12.27 -2.64 -11.97
N ASN A 259 -13.12 -3.63 -12.23
CA ASN A 259 -14.02 -4.15 -11.21
C ASN A 259 -13.26 -4.97 -10.16
N THR A 260 -13.90 -5.22 -9.03
CA THR A 260 -13.27 -5.91 -7.90
C THR A 260 -12.69 -7.28 -8.27
N LEU A 261 -13.40 -8.07 -9.07
CA LEU A 261 -12.98 -9.44 -9.39
C LEU A 261 -11.74 -9.45 -10.30
N THR A 262 -11.73 -8.62 -11.35
CA THR A 262 -10.59 -8.53 -12.28
C THR A 262 -9.37 -7.95 -11.56
N MET A 263 -9.57 -6.95 -10.69
CA MET A 263 -8.49 -6.37 -9.91
C MET A 263 -7.96 -7.33 -8.85
N LEU A 264 -8.84 -8.05 -8.16
CA LEU A 264 -8.44 -9.07 -7.19
C LEU A 264 -7.64 -10.19 -7.85
N PHE A 265 -8.12 -10.69 -9.00
CA PHE A 265 -7.43 -11.72 -9.79
C PHE A 265 -6.05 -11.24 -10.23
N PHE A 266 -5.94 -10.03 -10.79
CA PHE A 266 -4.67 -9.43 -11.16
C PHE A 266 -3.70 -9.33 -9.96
N CYS A 267 -4.15 -8.78 -8.83
CA CYS A 267 -3.31 -8.62 -7.63
C CYS A 267 -2.81 -9.97 -7.08
N VAL A 268 -3.69 -10.99 -7.02
CA VAL A 268 -3.33 -12.34 -6.56
C VAL A 268 -2.26 -12.93 -7.45
N VAL A 269 -2.49 -12.92 -8.76
CA VAL A 269 -1.56 -13.52 -9.72
C VAL A 269 -0.23 -12.76 -9.73
N ALA A 270 -0.25 -11.42 -9.67
CA ALA A 270 0.95 -10.60 -9.60
C ALA A 270 1.77 -10.92 -8.33
N LEU A 271 1.12 -10.98 -7.16
CA LEU A 271 1.82 -11.32 -5.93
C LEU A 271 2.37 -12.75 -5.96
N VAL A 272 1.59 -13.74 -6.38
CA VAL A 272 2.03 -15.15 -6.49
C VAL A 272 3.20 -15.29 -7.46
N TYR A 273 3.15 -14.63 -8.63
CA TYR A 273 4.25 -14.62 -9.58
C TYR A 273 5.56 -14.14 -8.94
N THR A 274 5.49 -13.06 -8.12
CA THR A 274 6.66 -12.51 -7.46
C THR A 274 7.26 -13.43 -6.38
N LEU A 275 6.46 -14.30 -5.76
CA LEU A 275 6.97 -15.29 -4.80
C LEU A 275 7.92 -16.31 -5.46
N GLY A 276 7.70 -16.61 -6.76
CA GLY A 276 8.57 -17.49 -7.55
C GLY A 276 9.84 -16.80 -8.09
N CYS A 277 9.95 -15.47 -8.01
CA CYS A 277 11.08 -14.72 -8.52
C CYS A 277 12.19 -14.63 -7.46
N ARG A 278 13.23 -15.50 -7.55
CA ARG A 278 14.30 -15.58 -6.55
C ARG A 278 15.53 -14.75 -6.91
N THR A 279 15.92 -14.70 -8.17
CA THR A 279 17.15 -14.02 -8.62
C THR A 279 17.03 -13.45 -10.02
N GLY A 280 17.54 -12.24 -10.21
CA GLY A 280 17.67 -11.60 -11.51
C GLY A 280 16.36 -11.19 -12.16
N GLY A 281 16.46 -10.55 -13.32
CA GLY A 281 15.32 -10.12 -14.12
C GLY A 281 14.68 -8.80 -13.68
N VAL A 282 13.52 -8.51 -14.27
CA VAL A 282 12.85 -7.21 -14.13
C VAL A 282 12.45 -6.91 -12.68
N LEU A 283 11.97 -7.92 -11.95
CA LEU A 283 11.47 -7.75 -10.58
C LEU A 283 12.58 -7.84 -9.51
N VAL A 284 13.70 -8.49 -9.82
CA VAL A 284 14.79 -8.72 -8.85
C VAL A 284 16.09 -8.14 -9.39
N ASN A 285 16.25 -6.84 -9.24
CA ASN A 285 17.44 -6.10 -9.61
C ASN A 285 17.72 -4.98 -8.58
N PRO A 286 18.92 -4.39 -8.54
CA PRO A 286 19.26 -3.37 -7.54
C PRO A 286 18.34 -2.15 -7.53
N VAL A 287 17.91 -1.69 -8.71
CA VAL A 287 17.02 -0.51 -8.85
C VAL A 287 15.63 -0.82 -8.29
N ALA A 288 15.06 -1.95 -8.70
CA ALA A 288 13.75 -2.39 -8.21
C ALA A 288 13.76 -2.61 -6.69
N LYS A 289 14.82 -3.20 -6.15
CA LYS A 289 15.02 -3.39 -4.71
C LYS A 289 15.13 -2.06 -3.96
N PHE A 290 15.87 -1.11 -4.50
CA PHE A 290 16.01 0.23 -3.94
C PHE A 290 14.68 0.97 -3.92
N LEU A 291 14.01 1.11 -5.07
CA LEU A 291 12.73 1.79 -5.19
C LEU A 291 11.63 1.10 -4.36
N GLY A 292 11.58 -0.22 -4.37
CA GLY A 292 10.65 -0.98 -3.54
C GLY A 292 10.88 -0.79 -2.04
N GLY A 293 12.15 -0.57 -1.64
CA GLY A 293 12.54 -0.29 -0.25
C GLY A 293 12.11 1.08 0.27
N ILE A 294 11.86 2.05 -0.64
CA ILE A 294 11.37 3.41 -0.33
C ILE A 294 10.01 3.71 -0.98
N SER A 295 9.30 2.67 -1.45
CA SER A 295 8.02 2.82 -2.15
C SER A 295 6.93 3.49 -1.31
N PHE A 296 6.93 3.27 -0.01
CA PHE A 296 6.02 3.92 0.94
C PHE A 296 6.26 5.43 1.00
N GLU A 297 7.52 5.83 1.13
CA GLU A 297 7.92 7.22 1.20
C GLU A 297 7.59 7.94 -0.12
N ILE A 298 7.92 7.34 -1.27
CA ILE A 298 7.57 7.88 -2.59
C ILE A 298 6.05 8.01 -2.73
N TYR A 299 5.29 6.99 -2.28
CA TYR A 299 3.83 7.00 -2.35
C TYR A 299 3.23 8.21 -1.63
N LEU A 300 3.73 8.55 -0.47
CA LEU A 300 3.20 9.67 0.29
C LEU A 300 3.65 11.04 -0.23
N CYS A 301 4.88 11.16 -0.74
CA CYS A 301 5.42 12.48 -1.10
C CYS A 301 5.21 12.89 -2.56
N HIS A 302 4.92 11.96 -3.51
CA HIS A 302 4.91 12.31 -4.94
C HIS A 302 3.92 13.43 -5.29
N MET A 303 2.76 13.49 -4.61
CA MET A 303 1.81 14.55 -4.83
C MET A 303 2.21 15.87 -4.14
N VAL A 304 2.94 15.81 -3.04
CA VAL A 304 3.52 17.01 -2.41
C VAL A 304 4.58 17.60 -3.35
N ILE A 305 5.45 16.77 -3.90
CA ILE A 305 6.46 17.20 -4.90
C ILE A 305 5.77 17.74 -6.16
N TYR A 306 4.72 17.07 -6.66
CA TYR A 306 3.93 17.57 -7.80
C TYR A 306 3.38 18.97 -7.53
N ARG A 307 2.78 19.22 -6.35
CA ARG A 307 2.27 20.54 -5.96
C ARG A 307 3.36 21.62 -5.91
N VAL A 308 4.58 21.27 -5.49
CA VAL A 308 5.71 22.21 -5.56
C VAL A 308 6.01 22.57 -7.01
N PHE A 309 6.07 21.60 -7.93
CA PHE A 309 6.26 21.85 -9.35
C PHE A 309 5.13 22.71 -9.95
N GLU A 310 3.90 22.46 -9.55
CA GLU A 310 2.73 23.24 -9.98
C GLU A 310 2.83 24.71 -9.50
N LYS A 311 3.14 24.94 -8.22
CA LYS A 311 3.34 26.30 -7.67
C LYS A 311 4.48 27.05 -8.32
N LEU A 312 5.54 26.35 -8.71
CA LEU A 312 6.67 26.93 -9.45
C LEU A 312 6.41 27.05 -10.96
N GLN A 313 5.19 26.73 -11.43
CA GLN A 313 4.77 26.76 -12.83
C GLN A 313 5.65 25.88 -13.76
N LEU A 314 6.27 24.84 -13.23
CA LEU A 314 7.17 23.94 -13.97
C LEU A 314 6.44 22.82 -14.71
N VAL A 315 5.18 22.53 -14.36
CA VAL A 315 4.38 21.43 -14.94
C VAL A 315 4.20 21.61 -16.45
N HIS A 316 4.03 22.85 -16.89
CA HIS A 316 3.85 23.21 -18.32
C HIS A 316 5.04 23.97 -18.90
N LEU A 317 6.24 23.76 -18.37
CA LEU A 317 7.46 24.42 -18.84
C LEU A 317 7.70 24.24 -20.35
N PHE A 318 7.30 23.09 -20.89
CA PHE A 318 7.37 22.76 -22.32
C PHE A 318 6.00 22.84 -23.02
N GLY A 319 5.08 23.68 -22.53
CA GLY A 319 3.72 23.79 -23.05
C GLY A 319 2.81 22.62 -22.63
N ASN A 320 1.84 22.27 -23.47
CA ASN A 320 0.97 21.10 -23.29
C ASN A 320 1.40 19.96 -24.21
N GLY A 321 1.16 18.72 -23.80
CA GLY A 321 1.42 17.54 -24.62
C GLY A 321 2.40 16.54 -24.00
N LEU A 322 2.88 15.65 -24.83
CA LEU A 322 3.69 14.49 -24.41
C LEU A 322 5.00 14.90 -23.75
N LEU A 323 5.69 15.90 -24.30
CA LEU A 323 6.98 16.36 -23.77
C LEU A 323 6.83 16.92 -22.34
N ALA A 324 5.80 17.76 -22.12
CA ALA A 324 5.50 18.31 -20.81
C ALA A 324 5.15 17.19 -19.79
N TYR A 325 4.35 16.20 -20.21
CA TYR A 325 4.02 15.05 -19.36
C TYR A 325 5.28 14.26 -18.98
N ILE A 326 6.12 13.89 -19.95
CA ILE A 326 7.34 13.09 -19.70
C ILE A 326 8.29 13.87 -18.79
N PHE A 327 8.53 15.15 -19.06
CA PHE A 327 9.39 15.99 -18.23
C PHE A 327 8.87 16.04 -16.79
N THR A 328 7.58 16.37 -16.62
CA THR A 328 6.97 16.44 -15.29
C THR A 328 7.01 15.09 -14.57
N ALA A 329 6.75 13.98 -15.26
CA ALA A 329 6.81 12.65 -14.69
C ALA A 329 8.22 12.29 -14.19
N ILE A 330 9.25 12.51 -15.01
CA ILE A 330 10.64 12.27 -14.62
C ILE A 330 11.03 13.17 -13.44
N ALA A 331 10.74 14.47 -13.52
CA ALA A 331 11.12 15.43 -12.50
C ALA A 331 10.45 15.16 -11.15
N VAL A 332 9.13 14.86 -11.14
CA VAL A 332 8.39 14.53 -9.91
C VAL A 332 8.85 13.20 -9.34
N ILE A 333 9.07 12.16 -10.15
CA ILE A 333 9.55 10.86 -9.65
C ILE A 333 10.96 11.00 -9.08
N CYS A 334 11.90 11.65 -9.80
CA CYS A 334 13.25 11.88 -9.30
C CYS A 334 13.24 12.74 -8.02
N GLY A 335 12.47 13.83 -8.02
CA GLY A 335 12.28 14.67 -6.84
C GLY A 335 11.73 13.90 -5.63
N SER A 336 10.77 13.00 -5.87
CA SER A 336 10.19 12.14 -4.82
C SER A 336 11.21 11.14 -4.27
N VAL A 337 12.06 10.56 -5.14
CA VAL A 337 13.14 9.67 -4.69
C VAL A 337 14.16 10.42 -3.85
N VAL A 338 14.65 11.58 -4.33
CA VAL A 338 15.61 12.41 -3.59
C VAL A 338 15.02 12.83 -2.24
N PHE A 339 13.82 13.39 -2.25
CA PHE A 339 13.13 13.80 -1.01
C PHE A 339 12.98 12.63 -0.03
N SER A 340 12.52 11.46 -0.51
CA SER A 340 12.34 10.27 0.34
C SER A 340 13.63 9.82 1.01
N VAL A 341 14.74 9.82 0.26
CA VAL A 341 16.06 9.44 0.80
C VAL A 341 16.54 10.47 1.85
N CYS A 342 16.47 11.75 1.52
CA CYS A 342 16.89 12.83 2.42
C CYS A 342 16.05 12.87 3.70
N ALA A 343 14.73 12.81 3.58
CA ALA A 343 13.82 12.81 4.72
C ALA A 343 14.04 11.60 5.64
N LYS A 344 14.24 10.41 5.05
CA LYS A 344 14.53 9.19 5.81
C LYS A 344 15.86 9.28 6.57
N GLN A 345 16.90 9.82 5.94
CA GLN A 345 18.18 10.04 6.59
C GLN A 345 18.06 11.06 7.75
N PHE A 346 17.32 12.13 7.52
CA PHE A 346 17.06 13.16 8.53
C PHE A 346 16.32 12.57 9.76
N LEU A 347 15.23 11.83 9.50
CA LEU A 347 14.45 11.19 10.58
C LEU A 347 15.28 10.14 11.34
N ASN A 348 16.10 9.35 10.66
CA ASN A 348 16.99 8.41 11.32
C ASN A 348 18.01 9.09 12.24
N LYS A 349 18.55 10.26 11.83
CA LYS A 349 19.47 11.05 12.68
C LYS A 349 18.74 11.55 13.93
N ILE A 350 17.52 12.06 13.81
CA ILE A 350 16.70 12.49 14.95
C ILE A 350 16.44 11.30 15.90
N GLU A 351 16.04 10.16 15.37
CA GLU A 351 15.78 8.97 16.18
C GLU A 351 17.04 8.52 16.96
N THR A 352 18.19 8.53 16.30
CA THR A 352 19.48 8.20 16.95
C THR A 352 19.82 9.18 18.07
N PHE A 353 19.68 10.47 17.80
CA PHE A 353 19.93 11.53 18.79
C PHE A 353 19.02 11.40 20.02
N LEU A 354 17.73 11.13 19.82
CA LEU A 354 16.78 10.94 20.91
C LEU A 354 17.12 9.71 21.76
N LYS A 355 17.49 8.60 21.13
CA LYS A 355 17.91 7.37 21.83
C LYS A 355 19.19 7.58 22.66
N GLU A 356 20.15 8.34 22.15
CA GLU A 356 21.37 8.67 22.89
C GLU A 356 21.08 9.56 24.08
N ARG A 357 20.18 10.53 23.93
CA ARG A 357 19.73 11.40 25.03
C ARG A 357 19.05 10.59 26.13
N ASP A 358 18.13 9.70 25.78
CA ASP A 358 17.41 8.87 26.75
C ASP A 358 18.36 7.93 27.51
N ARG A 359 19.40 7.40 26.83
CA ARG A 359 20.44 6.60 27.51
C ARG A 359 21.23 7.42 28.52
N ARG A 360 21.57 8.69 28.21
CA ARG A 360 22.30 9.59 29.15
C ARG A 360 21.47 9.93 30.38
N VAL A 361 20.16 10.15 30.21
CA VAL A 361 19.23 10.46 31.30
C VAL A 361 19.03 9.26 32.24
N ASN A 362 19.00 8.05 31.71
CA ASN A 362 18.78 6.82 32.49
C ASN A 362 20.08 6.28 33.15
N HIS A 363 21.22 6.89 32.90
CA HIS A 363 22.51 6.58 33.56
C HIS A 363 22.92 7.61 34.61
N VAL A 364 22.10 8.59 34.90
CA VAL A 364 22.21 9.58 36.01
C VAL A 364 21.15 9.22 37.06
#